data_8fd8fc4d86a0409ff58d9a0f91a5f891
#
_entry.id   8fd8fc4d86a0409ff58d9a0f91a5f891
#
_cell.length_a   1.000
_cell.length_b   1.000
_cell.length_c   1.000
_cell.angle_alpha   90.00
_cell.angle_beta   90.00
_cell.angle_gamma   90.00
#
_symmetry.space_group_name_H-M   'P 1'
#
loop_
_entity.id
_entity.type
_entity.pdbx_description
1 polymer ?
#
loop_
_entity_poly.entity_id
_entity_poly.type
_entity_poly.pdbx_seq_one_letter_code
_entity_poly.pdbx_strand_id
1 'polypeptide(L)'
;KNPKRDLPIGLIGSLLICAVIYVVVSLCLTGIVNYKTLGNPQPLAQALRDNGSNIGSALVGTGAIAGMLTVLLVMMYGQSRIFFVISRDGLLPKFFSKINKKHQTPSYSILVVTVAVAIISGFTPIRTMGDMSSLGTLFAFCLVSVGVLILRYKRPKLERSFKCPFVEIIAPLAIVGCGFLILKLLQDHYKPFLIWFIIGIIFYFCYGYKKSVLAKK
;
A
#
# COMPACT_ATOMS: atom_id res chain seq x y z
N LYS A 1 -16.93 -0.66 -19.23
CA LYS A 1 -17.82 -1.52 -20.06
C LYS A 1 -17.28 -2.95 -20.16
N ASN A 2 -15.97 -3.14 -20.33
CA ASN A 2 -15.29 -4.44 -20.36
C ASN A 2 -14.25 -4.56 -19.24
N PRO A 3 -14.61 -4.99 -18.02
CA PRO A 3 -13.71 -4.98 -16.88
C PRO A 3 -12.43 -5.81 -17.10
N LYS A 4 -12.50 -6.86 -17.90
CA LYS A 4 -11.34 -7.71 -18.21
C LYS A 4 -10.23 -6.97 -18.98
N ARG A 5 -10.59 -5.95 -19.78
CA ARG A 5 -9.67 -5.13 -20.57
C ARG A 5 -9.39 -3.78 -19.90
N ASP A 6 -10.45 -3.13 -19.41
CA ASP A 6 -10.39 -1.76 -18.94
C ASP A 6 -9.61 -1.62 -17.61
N LEU A 7 -9.71 -2.63 -16.73
CA LEU A 7 -8.96 -2.65 -15.47
C LEU A 7 -7.43 -2.67 -15.66
N PRO A 8 -6.84 -3.60 -16.46
CA PRO A 8 -5.41 -3.58 -16.71
C PRO A 8 -4.93 -2.28 -17.38
N ILE A 9 -5.66 -1.79 -18.37
CA ILE A 9 -5.31 -0.54 -19.07
C ILE A 9 -5.36 0.65 -18.11
N GLY A 10 -6.40 0.74 -17.27
CA GLY A 10 -6.54 1.80 -16.29
C GLY A 10 -5.43 1.78 -15.25
N LEU A 11 -5.08 0.60 -14.73
CA LEU A 11 -4.02 0.44 -13.73
C LEU A 11 -2.64 0.78 -14.30
N ILE A 12 -2.28 0.22 -15.45
CA ILE A 12 -0.99 0.47 -16.09
C ILE A 12 -0.89 1.93 -16.56
N GLY A 13 -1.95 2.45 -17.17
CA GLY A 13 -2.00 3.82 -17.65
C GLY A 13 -1.88 4.85 -16.54
N SER A 14 -2.61 4.67 -15.43
CA SER A 14 -2.49 5.56 -14.26
C SER A 14 -1.09 5.51 -13.65
N LEU A 15 -0.50 4.33 -13.56
CA LEU A 15 0.85 4.16 -13.01
C LEU A 15 1.91 4.84 -13.86
N LEU A 16 1.83 4.73 -15.19
CA LEU A 16 2.74 5.41 -16.11
C LEU A 16 2.60 6.92 -16.04
N ILE A 17 1.35 7.44 -16.03
CA ILE A 17 1.11 8.89 -15.92
C ILE A 17 1.67 9.41 -14.59
N CYS A 18 1.39 8.75 -13.48
CA CYS A 18 1.94 9.12 -12.17
C CYS A 18 3.47 9.08 -12.16
N ALA A 19 4.09 8.05 -12.74
CA ALA A 19 5.54 7.93 -12.81
C ALA A 19 6.16 9.11 -13.58
N VAL A 20 5.60 9.48 -14.73
CA VAL A 20 6.06 10.63 -15.52
C VAL A 20 5.93 11.92 -14.71
N ILE A 21 4.78 12.15 -14.07
CA ILE A 21 4.57 13.35 -13.25
C ILE A 21 5.59 13.40 -12.10
N TYR A 22 5.82 12.30 -11.40
CA TYR A 22 6.80 12.25 -10.30
C TYR A 22 8.21 12.54 -10.77
N VAL A 23 8.63 11.99 -11.91
CA VAL A 23 9.95 12.27 -12.48
C VAL A 23 10.08 13.74 -12.85
N VAL A 24 9.10 14.31 -13.54
CA VAL A 24 9.12 15.74 -13.94
C VAL A 24 9.16 16.64 -12.70
N VAL A 25 8.30 16.41 -11.71
CA VAL A 25 8.28 17.20 -10.47
C VAL A 25 9.59 17.08 -9.70
N SER A 26 10.16 15.88 -9.61
CA SER A 26 11.46 15.64 -8.96
C SER A 26 12.59 16.39 -9.67
N LEU A 27 12.63 16.35 -10.99
CA LEU A 27 13.64 17.07 -11.79
C LEU A 27 13.51 18.60 -11.63
N CYS A 28 12.28 19.12 -11.69
CA CYS A 28 12.04 20.54 -11.44
C CYS A 28 12.48 20.95 -10.04
N LEU A 29 12.13 20.15 -9.03
CA LEU A 29 12.46 20.46 -7.63
C LEU A 29 13.97 20.49 -7.39
N THR A 30 14.70 19.49 -7.88
CA THR A 30 16.16 19.42 -7.75
C THR A 30 16.90 20.45 -8.62
N GLY A 31 16.25 20.95 -9.68
CA GLY A 31 16.77 22.05 -10.48
C GLY A 31 16.62 23.43 -9.82
N ILE A 32 15.60 23.60 -8.97
CA ILE A 32 15.30 24.87 -8.30
C ILE A 32 16.05 24.98 -6.96
N VAL A 33 16.16 23.89 -6.20
CA VAL A 33 16.70 23.87 -4.83
C VAL A 33 17.75 22.79 -4.67
N ASN A 34 18.77 23.05 -3.84
CA ASN A 34 19.80 22.08 -3.55
C ASN A 34 19.17 20.86 -2.82
N TYR A 35 19.46 19.64 -3.30
CA TYR A 35 18.91 18.41 -2.75
C TYR A 35 19.18 18.21 -1.24
N LYS A 36 20.26 18.83 -0.70
CA LYS A 36 20.61 18.75 0.73
C LYS A 36 19.60 19.47 1.64
N THR A 37 18.86 20.44 1.10
CA THR A 37 17.84 21.19 1.86
C THR A 37 16.45 20.58 1.78
N LEU A 38 16.26 19.54 0.97
CA LEU A 38 14.97 18.87 0.76
C LEU A 38 14.58 17.89 1.88
N GLY A 39 15.42 17.70 2.89
CA GLY A 39 15.16 16.79 4.03
C GLY A 39 14.12 17.30 5.05
N ASN A 40 13.17 18.12 4.62
CA ASN A 40 12.12 18.70 5.45
C ASN A 40 10.74 18.07 5.15
N PRO A 41 9.73 18.21 6.04
CA PRO A 41 8.39 17.61 5.84
C PRO A 41 7.58 18.18 4.66
N GLN A 42 7.97 19.35 4.13
CA GLN A 42 7.23 20.07 3.08
C GLN A 42 8.15 20.56 1.94
N PRO A 43 8.90 19.66 1.28
CA PRO A 43 9.98 20.06 0.38
C PRO A 43 9.49 20.91 -0.80
N LEU A 44 8.34 20.57 -1.41
CA LEU A 44 7.79 21.33 -2.55
C LEU A 44 7.29 22.72 -2.15
N ALA A 45 6.51 22.81 -1.08
CA ALA A 45 5.96 24.08 -0.63
C ALA A 45 7.07 25.04 -0.15
N GLN A 46 8.09 24.49 0.52
CA GLN A 46 9.23 25.28 0.97
C GLN A 46 10.09 25.76 -0.20
N ALA A 47 10.40 24.91 -1.18
CA ALA A 47 11.14 25.29 -2.37
C ALA A 47 10.49 26.46 -3.12
N LEU A 48 9.16 26.44 -3.25
CA LEU A 48 8.41 27.53 -3.87
C LEU A 48 8.46 28.81 -3.05
N ARG A 49 8.40 28.72 -1.73
CA ARG A 49 8.49 29.86 -0.81
C ARG A 49 9.87 30.51 -0.84
N ASP A 50 10.91 29.70 -0.83
CA ASP A 50 12.31 30.16 -0.88
C ASP A 50 12.61 30.84 -2.20
N ASN A 51 11.90 30.50 -3.28
CA ASN A 51 11.97 31.19 -4.58
C ASN A 51 10.97 32.37 -4.73
N GLY A 52 10.37 32.83 -3.62
CA GLY A 52 9.49 34.01 -3.61
C GLY A 52 8.05 33.76 -4.08
N SER A 53 7.68 32.53 -4.41
CA SER A 53 6.32 32.17 -4.85
C SER A 53 5.43 31.75 -3.70
N ASN A 54 4.94 32.69 -2.89
CA ASN A 54 4.04 32.42 -1.76
C ASN A 54 2.69 31.83 -2.21
N ILE A 55 2.15 32.33 -3.32
CA ILE A 55 0.88 31.80 -3.88
C ILE A 55 1.07 30.37 -4.36
N GLY A 56 2.15 30.06 -5.05
CA GLY A 56 2.47 28.69 -5.48
C GLY A 56 2.63 27.74 -4.30
N SER A 57 3.31 28.17 -3.23
CA SER A 57 3.47 27.40 -2.00
C SER A 57 2.11 27.10 -1.33
N ALA A 58 1.22 28.11 -1.28
CA ALA A 58 -0.13 27.93 -0.71
C ALA A 58 -0.99 26.98 -1.53
N LEU A 59 -0.96 27.08 -2.86
CA LEU A 59 -1.68 26.18 -3.77
C LEU A 59 -1.20 24.72 -3.64
N VAL A 60 0.11 24.51 -3.59
CA VAL A 60 0.69 23.17 -3.40
C VAL A 60 0.31 22.63 -2.02
N GLY A 61 0.39 23.45 -0.97
CA GLY A 61 0.01 23.04 0.39
C GLY A 61 -1.45 22.65 0.51
N THR A 62 -2.37 23.45 -0.03
CA THR A 62 -3.81 23.12 -0.03
C THR A 62 -4.13 21.89 -0.88
N GLY A 63 -3.50 21.76 -2.05
CA GLY A 63 -3.61 20.57 -2.89
C GLY A 63 -3.11 19.29 -2.19
N ALA A 64 -2.01 19.38 -1.46
CA ALA A 64 -1.47 18.28 -0.68
C ALA A 64 -2.44 17.84 0.43
N ILE A 65 -3.03 18.78 1.17
CA ILE A 65 -4.02 18.48 2.22
C ILE A 65 -5.25 17.79 1.61
N ALA A 66 -5.81 18.35 0.54
CA ALA A 66 -6.97 17.76 -0.15
C ALA A 66 -6.66 16.36 -0.69
N GLY A 67 -5.47 16.16 -1.27
CA GLY A 67 -5.00 14.87 -1.74
C GLY A 67 -4.86 13.85 -0.62
N MET A 68 -4.24 14.22 0.51
CA MET A 68 -4.09 13.34 1.68
C MET A 68 -5.44 12.91 2.25
N LEU A 69 -6.41 13.82 2.38
CA LEU A 69 -7.75 13.49 2.84
C LEU A 69 -8.45 12.49 1.92
N THR A 70 -8.33 12.70 0.60
CA THR A 70 -8.92 11.79 -0.38
C THR A 70 -8.30 10.40 -0.31
N VAL A 71 -6.96 10.31 -0.24
CA VAL A 71 -6.23 9.04 -0.10
C VAL A 71 -6.61 8.33 1.19
N LEU A 72 -6.71 9.06 2.31
CA LEU A 72 -7.12 8.50 3.61
C LEU A 72 -8.49 7.83 3.51
N LEU A 73 -9.48 8.50 2.92
CA LEU A 73 -10.82 7.95 2.73
C LEU A 73 -10.81 6.67 1.90
N VAL A 74 -10.10 6.67 0.78
CA VAL A 74 -10.00 5.50 -0.11
C VAL A 74 -9.30 4.34 0.58
N MET A 75 -8.21 4.61 1.31
CA MET A 75 -7.46 3.58 2.05
C MET A 75 -8.29 2.98 3.18
N MET A 76 -9.02 3.78 3.96
CA MET A 76 -9.90 3.27 5.01
C MET A 76 -11.03 2.40 4.44
N TYR A 77 -11.59 2.80 3.31
CA TYR A 77 -12.60 2.01 2.62
C TYR A 77 -12.04 0.67 2.11
N GLY A 78 -10.87 0.68 1.47
CA GLY A 78 -10.16 -0.52 1.04
C GLY A 78 -9.82 -1.45 2.19
N GLN A 79 -9.27 -0.92 3.28
CA GLN A 79 -8.91 -1.66 4.49
C GLN A 79 -10.10 -2.38 5.11
N SER A 80 -11.25 -1.69 5.21
CA SER A 80 -12.47 -2.30 5.78
C SER A 80 -12.96 -3.49 4.96
N ARG A 81 -12.84 -3.45 3.64
CA ARG A 81 -13.17 -4.57 2.75
C ARG A 81 -12.21 -5.72 2.86
N ILE A 82 -10.91 -5.45 2.97
CA ILE A 82 -9.89 -6.48 3.18
C ILE A 82 -10.18 -7.23 4.48
N PHE A 83 -10.42 -6.54 5.57
CA PHE A 83 -10.76 -7.17 6.85
C PHE A 83 -12.06 -7.97 6.79
N PHE A 84 -13.06 -7.47 6.08
CA PHE A 84 -14.29 -8.22 5.85
C PHE A 84 -14.03 -9.55 5.14
N VAL A 85 -13.25 -9.54 4.05
CA VAL A 85 -12.93 -10.76 3.28
C VAL A 85 -12.10 -11.74 4.11
N ILE A 86 -11.04 -11.27 4.77
CA ILE A 86 -10.17 -12.10 5.62
C ILE A 86 -10.97 -12.72 6.78
N SER A 87 -11.90 -11.98 7.38
CA SER A 87 -12.79 -12.49 8.43
C SER A 87 -13.79 -13.51 7.90
N ARG A 88 -14.33 -13.30 6.68
CA ARG A 88 -15.20 -14.26 6.00
C ARG A 88 -14.47 -15.56 5.71
N ASP A 89 -13.21 -15.50 5.36
CA ASP A 89 -12.36 -16.68 5.12
C ASP A 89 -11.92 -17.38 6.42
N GLY A 90 -12.31 -16.85 7.59
CA GLY A 90 -12.07 -17.45 8.91
C GLY A 90 -10.71 -17.13 9.51
N LEU A 91 -9.92 -16.24 8.89
CA LEU A 91 -8.58 -15.85 9.37
C LEU A 91 -8.63 -14.73 10.43
N LEU A 92 -9.73 -13.98 10.51
CA LEU A 92 -10.00 -12.96 11.52
C LEU A 92 -11.31 -13.26 12.27
N PRO A 93 -11.51 -12.69 13.47
CA PRO A 93 -12.75 -12.86 14.24
C PRO A 93 -13.99 -12.43 13.44
N LYS A 94 -15.08 -13.17 13.59
CA LYS A 94 -16.34 -12.97 12.85
C LYS A 94 -16.99 -11.59 13.03
N PHE A 95 -16.64 -10.84 14.06
CA PHE A 95 -17.19 -9.50 14.24
C PHE A 95 -16.75 -8.51 13.15
N PHE A 96 -15.57 -8.71 12.53
CA PHE A 96 -15.12 -7.91 11.40
C PHE A 96 -15.94 -8.14 10.11
N SER A 97 -16.63 -9.28 10.00
CA SER A 97 -17.50 -9.61 8.86
C SER A 97 -18.96 -9.22 9.07
N LYS A 98 -19.32 -8.64 10.23
CA LYS A 98 -20.70 -8.18 10.47
C LYS A 98 -21.00 -6.89 9.70
N ILE A 99 -21.99 -6.96 8.82
CA ILE A 99 -22.50 -5.81 8.07
C ILE A 99 -23.62 -5.14 8.88
N ASN A 100 -23.54 -3.84 9.02
CA ASN A 100 -24.62 -3.07 9.64
C ASN A 100 -25.82 -3.02 8.70
N LYS A 101 -26.98 -3.48 9.16
CA LYS A 101 -28.22 -3.53 8.37
C LYS A 101 -28.68 -2.16 7.84
N LYS A 102 -28.40 -1.08 8.60
CA LYS A 102 -28.83 0.28 8.25
C LYS A 102 -27.93 0.94 7.17
N HIS A 103 -26.62 0.72 7.25
CA HIS A 103 -25.64 1.39 6.38
C HIS A 103 -25.01 0.47 5.33
N GLN A 104 -25.32 -0.83 5.35
CA GLN A 104 -24.79 -1.82 4.42
C GLN A 104 -23.22 -1.86 4.37
N THR A 105 -22.60 -1.42 5.49
CA THR A 105 -21.14 -1.32 5.63
C THR A 105 -20.64 -2.08 6.86
N PRO A 106 -19.39 -2.58 6.89
CA PRO A 106 -18.81 -3.23 8.06
C PRO A 106 -18.38 -2.19 9.12
N SER A 107 -19.38 -1.52 9.75
CA SER A 107 -19.16 -0.39 10.68
C SER A 107 -18.21 -0.73 11.84
N TYR A 108 -18.27 -1.95 12.37
CA TYR A 108 -17.36 -2.39 13.43
C TYR A 108 -15.91 -2.46 12.95
N SER A 109 -15.69 -2.97 11.73
CA SER A 109 -14.36 -3.02 11.13
C SER A 109 -13.79 -1.61 10.94
N ILE A 110 -14.61 -0.69 10.42
CA ILE A 110 -14.21 0.70 10.23
C ILE A 110 -13.85 1.35 11.57
N LEU A 111 -14.70 1.19 12.60
CA LEU A 111 -14.47 1.77 13.92
C LEU A 111 -13.15 1.28 14.53
N VAL A 112 -12.92 -0.04 14.52
CA VAL A 112 -11.70 -0.63 15.09
C VAL A 112 -10.46 -0.14 14.34
N VAL A 113 -10.51 -0.09 13.01
CA VAL A 113 -9.39 0.43 12.20
C VAL A 113 -9.15 1.90 12.51
N THR A 114 -10.20 2.72 12.55
CA THR A 114 -10.06 4.16 12.84
C THR A 114 -9.40 4.39 14.19
N VAL A 115 -9.87 3.70 15.24
CA VAL A 115 -9.31 3.83 16.59
C VAL A 115 -7.84 3.36 16.60
N ALA A 116 -7.54 2.21 15.99
CA ALA A 116 -6.18 1.70 15.92
C ALA A 116 -5.24 2.65 15.17
N VAL A 117 -5.67 3.17 14.02
CA VAL A 117 -4.89 4.15 13.24
C VAL A 117 -4.69 5.44 14.05
N ALA A 118 -5.72 5.95 14.71
CA ALA A 118 -5.60 7.17 15.53
C ALA A 118 -4.58 6.99 16.68
N ILE A 119 -4.62 5.85 17.37
CA ILE A 119 -3.66 5.55 18.44
C ILE A 119 -2.24 5.44 17.88
N ILE A 120 -2.05 4.62 16.84
CA ILE A 120 -0.72 4.38 16.27
C ILE A 120 -0.14 5.69 15.71
N SER A 121 -0.95 6.49 15.00
CA SER A 121 -0.50 7.77 14.43
C SER A 121 -0.15 8.82 15.47
N GLY A 122 -0.77 8.76 16.65
CA GLY A 122 -0.45 9.67 17.75
C GLY A 122 0.88 9.39 18.43
N PHE A 123 1.33 8.13 18.43
CA PHE A 123 2.53 7.72 19.16
C PHE A 123 3.74 7.40 18.27
N THR A 124 3.55 7.29 16.96
CA THR A 124 4.61 6.86 16.05
C THR A 124 5.10 8.01 15.17
N PRO A 125 6.42 8.24 15.04
CA PRO A 125 6.95 9.24 14.13
C PRO A 125 6.56 8.95 12.67
N ILE A 126 6.23 10.00 11.92
CA ILE A 126 5.76 9.88 10.52
C ILE A 126 6.76 9.13 9.62
N ARG A 127 8.06 9.33 9.84
CA ARG A 127 9.12 8.64 9.11
C ARG A 127 9.04 7.12 9.29
N THR A 128 8.92 6.66 10.53
CA THR A 128 8.80 5.23 10.84
C THR A 128 7.54 4.62 10.23
N MET A 129 6.42 5.36 10.23
CA MET A 129 5.19 4.90 9.58
C MET A 129 5.35 4.76 8.07
N GLY A 130 5.99 5.74 7.41
CA GLY A 130 6.26 5.70 5.98
C GLY A 130 7.12 4.50 5.60
N ASP A 131 8.19 4.27 6.35
CA ASP A 131 9.12 3.16 6.11
C ASP A 131 8.46 1.80 6.35
N MET A 132 7.66 1.67 7.42
CA MET A 132 6.87 0.44 7.69
C MET A 132 5.82 0.17 6.62
N SER A 133 5.12 1.20 6.15
CA SER A 133 4.15 1.08 5.05
C SER A 133 4.83 0.64 3.76
N SER A 134 5.98 1.22 3.45
CA SER A 134 6.78 0.87 2.28
C SER A 134 7.30 -0.57 2.35
N LEU A 135 7.81 -1.00 3.50
CA LEU A 135 8.24 -2.38 3.74
C LEU A 135 7.10 -3.38 3.55
N GLY A 136 5.94 -3.12 4.15
CA GLY A 136 4.76 -3.99 4.01
C GLY A 136 4.29 -4.11 2.56
N THR A 137 4.27 -2.99 1.83
CA THR A 137 3.86 -2.96 0.42
C THR A 137 4.85 -3.70 -0.48
N LEU A 138 6.15 -3.47 -0.32
CA LEU A 138 7.19 -4.17 -1.07
C LEU A 138 7.18 -5.67 -0.80
N PHE A 139 6.96 -6.06 0.46
CA PHE A 139 6.82 -7.47 0.84
C PHE A 139 5.60 -8.12 0.17
N ALA A 140 4.46 -7.44 0.16
CA ALA A 140 3.27 -7.90 -0.53
C ALA A 140 3.51 -8.05 -2.06
N PHE A 141 4.17 -7.08 -2.69
CA PHE A 141 4.51 -7.16 -4.12
C PHE A 141 5.45 -8.32 -4.42
N CYS A 142 6.44 -8.56 -3.56
CA CYS A 142 7.33 -9.71 -3.69
C CYS A 142 6.55 -11.03 -3.62
N LEU A 143 5.68 -11.20 -2.62
CA LEU A 143 4.84 -12.39 -2.47
C LEU A 143 3.90 -12.61 -3.65
N VAL A 144 3.25 -11.54 -4.13
CA VAL A 144 2.37 -11.61 -5.31
C VAL A 144 3.15 -12.02 -6.55
N SER A 145 4.35 -11.47 -6.77
CA SER A 145 5.20 -11.81 -7.91
C SER A 145 5.63 -13.28 -7.88
N VAL A 146 6.02 -13.79 -6.71
CA VAL A 146 6.31 -15.21 -6.50
C VAL A 146 5.05 -16.06 -6.76
N GLY A 147 3.90 -15.64 -6.22
CA GLY A 147 2.63 -16.33 -6.43
C GLY A 147 2.23 -16.42 -7.90
N VAL A 148 2.41 -15.35 -8.66
CA VAL A 148 2.14 -15.32 -10.10
C VAL A 148 3.05 -16.29 -10.85
N LEU A 149 4.35 -16.34 -10.53
CA LEU A 149 5.28 -17.31 -11.12
C LEU A 149 4.85 -18.75 -10.84
N ILE A 150 4.61 -19.08 -9.57
CA ILE A 150 4.18 -20.44 -9.17
C ILE A 150 2.90 -20.84 -9.91
N LEU A 151 1.93 -19.92 -9.99
CA LEU A 151 0.66 -20.17 -10.66
C LEU A 151 0.83 -20.35 -12.17
N ARG A 152 1.80 -19.66 -12.78
CA ARG A 152 2.12 -19.79 -14.21
C ARG A 152 2.65 -21.18 -14.54
N TYR A 153 3.55 -21.71 -13.70
CA TYR A 153 4.14 -23.04 -13.89
C TYR A 153 3.20 -24.18 -13.47
N LYS A 154 2.54 -24.07 -12.31
CA LYS A 154 1.70 -25.17 -11.78
C LYS A 154 0.34 -25.30 -12.47
N ARG A 155 -0.24 -24.18 -12.96
CA ARG A 155 -1.58 -24.17 -13.58
C ARG A 155 -1.59 -23.39 -14.91
N PRO A 156 -0.91 -23.87 -15.98
CA PRO A 156 -0.82 -23.15 -17.25
C PRO A 156 -2.17 -23.01 -17.97
N LYS A 157 -3.09 -23.96 -17.77
CA LYS A 157 -4.41 -24.01 -18.43
C LYS A 157 -5.50 -23.14 -17.77
N LEU A 158 -5.14 -22.42 -16.67
CA LEU A 158 -6.12 -21.57 -15.98
C LEU A 158 -6.54 -20.40 -16.89
N GLU A 159 -7.84 -20.18 -17.06
CA GLU A 159 -8.34 -19.01 -17.79
C GLU A 159 -7.97 -17.72 -17.05
N ARG A 160 -7.30 -16.82 -17.74
CA ARG A 160 -6.83 -15.54 -17.20
C ARG A 160 -7.44 -14.40 -18.00
N SER A 161 -8.05 -13.46 -17.30
CA SER A 161 -8.59 -12.24 -17.92
C SER A 161 -7.51 -11.35 -18.52
N PHE A 162 -6.31 -11.35 -17.91
CA PHE A 162 -5.11 -10.65 -18.38
C PHE A 162 -3.90 -11.57 -18.31
N LYS A 163 -3.16 -11.63 -19.40
CA LYS A 163 -1.89 -12.37 -19.49
C LYS A 163 -0.76 -11.35 -19.48
N CYS A 164 -0.03 -11.25 -18.37
CA CYS A 164 1.17 -10.41 -18.32
C CYS A 164 2.17 -10.87 -19.41
N PRO A 165 2.58 -9.97 -20.32
CA PRO A 165 3.61 -10.28 -21.30
C PRO A 165 4.96 -10.48 -20.57
N PHE A 166 5.80 -11.37 -21.07
CA PHE A 166 7.16 -11.62 -20.53
C PHE A 166 7.20 -11.83 -19.01
N VAL A 167 6.20 -12.52 -18.45
CA VAL A 167 6.10 -12.74 -16.99
C VAL A 167 7.34 -13.42 -16.42
N GLU A 168 8.02 -14.25 -17.22
CA GLU A 168 9.23 -14.97 -16.85
C GLU A 168 10.46 -14.05 -16.62
N ILE A 169 10.41 -12.83 -17.16
CA ILE A 169 11.42 -11.80 -16.96
C ILE A 169 10.94 -10.75 -15.94
N ILE A 170 9.70 -10.28 -16.10
CA ILE A 170 9.15 -9.20 -15.29
C ILE A 170 8.99 -9.63 -13.83
N ALA A 171 8.50 -10.84 -13.56
CA ALA A 171 8.28 -11.28 -12.19
C ALA A 171 9.58 -11.52 -11.40
N PRO A 172 10.63 -12.20 -11.93
CA PRO A 172 11.92 -12.24 -11.25
C PRO A 172 12.55 -10.87 -11.05
N LEU A 173 12.47 -9.98 -12.05
CA LEU A 173 12.97 -8.60 -11.91
C LEU A 173 12.25 -7.84 -10.78
N ALA A 174 10.92 -7.99 -10.68
CA ALA A 174 10.14 -7.43 -9.58
C ALA A 174 10.55 -8.01 -8.23
N ILE A 175 10.77 -9.33 -8.13
CA ILE A 175 11.21 -9.99 -6.90
C ILE A 175 12.59 -9.48 -6.47
N VAL A 176 13.54 -9.39 -7.39
CA VAL A 176 14.89 -8.89 -7.10
C VAL A 176 14.87 -7.42 -6.71
N GLY A 177 14.12 -6.59 -7.45
CA GLY A 177 13.97 -5.17 -7.16
C GLY A 177 13.31 -4.91 -5.81
N CYS A 178 12.18 -5.56 -5.53
CA CYS A 178 11.52 -5.46 -4.23
C CYS A 178 12.41 -6.00 -3.11
N GLY A 179 13.08 -7.14 -3.32
CA GLY A 179 14.00 -7.73 -2.35
C GLY A 179 15.17 -6.80 -2.00
N PHE A 180 15.78 -6.17 -3.01
CA PHE A 180 16.85 -5.20 -2.80
C PHE A 180 16.37 -3.98 -1.97
N LEU A 181 15.20 -3.43 -2.29
CA LEU A 181 14.63 -2.31 -1.54
C LEU A 181 14.25 -2.70 -0.11
N ILE A 182 13.69 -3.90 0.09
CA ILE A 182 13.39 -4.44 1.42
C ILE A 182 14.66 -4.53 2.25
N LEU A 183 15.75 -5.09 1.70
CA LEU A 183 17.02 -5.21 2.41
C LEU A 183 17.58 -3.86 2.83
N LYS A 184 17.45 -2.83 1.97
CA LYS A 184 17.87 -1.46 2.31
C LYS A 184 17.04 -0.85 3.43
N LEU A 185 15.71 -0.96 3.36
CA LEU A 185 14.84 -0.42 4.41
C LEU A 185 14.96 -1.18 5.74
N LEU A 186 15.23 -2.49 5.70
CA LEU A 186 15.44 -3.30 6.90
C LEU A 186 16.68 -2.89 7.69
N GLN A 187 17.72 -2.34 7.05
CA GLN A 187 18.92 -1.90 7.76
C GLN A 187 18.59 -0.85 8.83
N ASP A 188 17.64 0.05 8.56
CA ASP A 188 17.28 1.14 9.47
C ASP A 188 16.09 0.79 10.39
N HIS A 189 15.15 -0.04 9.93
CA HIS A 189 13.86 -0.27 10.60
C HIS A 189 13.50 -1.75 10.81
N TYR A 190 14.51 -2.64 10.99
CA TYR A 190 14.27 -4.09 11.14
C TYR A 190 13.47 -4.44 12.42
N LYS A 191 13.69 -3.72 13.55
CA LYS A 191 13.04 -4.03 14.83
C LYS A 191 11.50 -3.90 14.77
N PRO A 192 10.93 -2.73 14.38
CA PRO A 192 9.48 -2.59 14.33
C PRO A 192 8.85 -3.53 13.28
N PHE A 193 9.52 -3.78 12.15
CA PHE A 193 9.04 -4.72 11.16
C PHE A 193 8.99 -6.16 11.67
N LEU A 194 10.04 -6.63 12.34
CA LEU A 194 10.07 -7.97 12.94
C LEU A 194 9.00 -8.15 14.00
N ILE A 195 8.81 -7.15 14.88
CA ILE A 195 7.76 -7.20 15.90
C ILE A 195 6.38 -7.35 15.24
N TRP A 196 6.08 -6.51 14.25
CA TRP A 196 4.81 -6.58 13.51
C TRP A 196 4.62 -7.92 12.81
N PHE A 197 5.66 -8.43 12.16
CA PHE A 197 5.63 -9.71 11.45
C PHE A 197 5.42 -10.90 12.40
N ILE A 198 6.13 -10.92 13.53
CA ILE A 198 5.99 -11.96 14.57
C ILE A 198 4.57 -11.95 15.15
N ILE A 199 4.02 -10.76 15.46
CA ILE A 199 2.63 -10.63 15.93
C ILE A 199 1.66 -11.23 14.90
N GLY A 200 1.85 -10.94 13.61
CA GLY A 200 1.03 -11.51 12.53
C GLY A 200 1.12 -13.03 12.46
N ILE A 201 2.31 -13.60 12.56
CA ILE A 201 2.53 -15.06 12.58
C ILE A 201 1.87 -15.70 13.79
N ILE A 202 2.08 -15.16 14.99
CA ILE A 202 1.48 -15.68 16.23
C ILE A 202 -0.04 -15.67 16.09
N PHE A 203 -0.62 -14.57 15.62
CA PHE A 203 -2.06 -14.47 15.41
C PHE A 203 -2.57 -15.51 14.40
N TYR A 204 -1.83 -15.72 13.30
CA TYR A 204 -2.17 -16.73 12.31
C TYR A 204 -2.19 -18.15 12.90
N PHE A 205 -1.16 -18.56 13.63
CA PHE A 205 -1.10 -19.90 14.22
C PHE A 205 -2.10 -20.09 15.38
N CYS A 206 -2.32 -19.06 16.20
CA CYS A 206 -3.25 -19.14 17.32
C CYS A 206 -4.72 -19.17 16.87
N TYR A 207 -5.07 -18.39 15.85
CA TYR A 207 -6.46 -18.21 15.42
C TYR A 207 -6.72 -18.69 13.99
N GLY A 208 -5.97 -18.19 13.00
CA GLY A 208 -6.22 -18.41 11.59
C GLY A 208 -6.14 -19.89 11.19
N TYR A 209 -5.08 -20.58 11.60
CA TYR A 209 -4.86 -21.99 11.27
C TYR A 209 -6.00 -22.90 11.73
N LYS A 210 -6.54 -22.65 12.92
CA LYS A 210 -7.63 -23.47 13.50
C LYS A 210 -9.02 -23.19 12.93
N LYS A 211 -9.27 -21.96 12.43
CA LYS A 211 -10.61 -21.50 12.01
C LYS A 211 -10.72 -21.20 10.51
N SER A 212 -9.66 -21.38 9.74
CA SER A 212 -9.67 -21.19 8.29
C SER A 212 -10.71 -22.09 7.62
N VAL A 213 -11.54 -21.49 6.77
CA VAL A 213 -12.54 -22.21 5.96
C VAL A 213 -11.85 -23.15 4.96
N LEU A 214 -10.66 -22.78 4.49
CA LEU A 214 -9.87 -23.58 3.54
C LEU A 214 -9.21 -24.82 4.18
N ALA A 215 -8.94 -24.80 5.49
CA ALA A 215 -8.37 -25.95 6.21
C ALA A 215 -9.41 -27.04 6.51
N LYS A 216 -10.70 -26.74 6.30
CA LYS A 216 -11.79 -27.69 6.51
C LYS A 216 -12.25 -28.41 5.23
N LYS A 217 -11.61 -28.14 4.09
CA LYS A 217 -11.74 -28.87 2.83
C LYS A 217 -10.51 -29.75 2.63
#